data_2741944ae7a65b35337b4de06cee5647
#
_entry.id   2741944ae7a65b35337b4de06cee5647
#
_cell.length_a   1.000
_cell.length_b   1.000
_cell.length_c   1.000
_cell.angle_alpha   90.00
_cell.angle_beta   90.00
_cell.angle_gamma   90.00
#
_symmetry.space_group_name_H-M   'P 1'
#
loop_
_entity.id
_entity.type
_entity.pdbx_description
1 polymer ?
#
loop_
_entity_poly.entity_id
_entity_poly.type
_entity_poly.pdbx_seq_one_letter_code
_entity_poly.pdbx_strand_id
1 'polypeptide(L)' 'MKDTNTPAFPQVDHYGRKLTGMTLRDYFAAKAMTGLLTAEIVGEYSNEHVAEIAYRIADAMMKARDEV' A
#
# COMPACT_ATOMS: atom_id res chain seq x y z
N MET A 1 13.51 1.29 4.54
CA MET A 1 12.53 0.38 5.13
C MET A 1 12.82 -1.04 4.72
N LYS A 2 12.77 -1.93 5.68
CA LYS A 2 13.28 -3.29 5.47
C LYS A 2 12.31 -4.21 4.76
N ASP A 3 11.02 -3.96 4.87
CA ASP A 3 10.00 -4.92 4.45
C ASP A 3 9.12 -4.44 3.32
N THR A 4 9.66 -3.56 2.47
CA THR A 4 8.85 -3.02 1.37
C THR A 4 8.42 -4.10 0.39
N ASN A 5 9.17 -5.20 0.32
CA ASN A 5 8.87 -6.30 -0.58
C ASN A 5 8.15 -7.46 0.08
N THR A 6 7.81 -7.34 1.36
CA THR A 6 7.09 -8.40 2.06
C THR A 6 5.67 -8.48 1.49
N PRO A 7 5.21 -9.68 1.10
CA PRO A 7 3.84 -9.83 0.63
C PRO A 7 2.84 -9.49 1.73
N ALA A 8 1.77 -8.81 1.35
CA ALA A 8 0.71 -8.47 2.29
C ALA A 8 0.00 -9.73 2.78
N PHE A 9 -0.19 -10.68 1.88
CA PHE A 9 -0.87 -11.92 2.17
C PHE A 9 -0.06 -13.06 1.57
N PRO A 10 0.36 -14.05 2.38
CA PRO A 10 0.98 -15.24 1.82
C PRO A 10 -0.08 -16.00 1.01
N GLN A 11 0.14 -16.13 -0.27
CA GLN A 11 -0.85 -16.75 -1.15
C GLN A 11 -0.23 -17.82 -2.01
N VAL A 12 -0.98 -18.87 -2.20
CA VAL A 12 -0.68 -19.88 -3.19
C VAL A 12 -1.95 -20.10 -4.02
N ASP A 13 -1.76 -20.48 -5.28
CA ASP A 13 -2.91 -20.80 -6.13
C ASP A 13 -3.41 -22.20 -5.86
N HIS A 14 -4.37 -22.66 -6.67
CA HIS A 14 -4.94 -24.01 -6.52
C HIS A 14 -3.91 -25.12 -6.70
N TYR A 15 -2.80 -24.82 -7.34
CA TYR A 15 -1.74 -25.79 -7.63
C TYR A 15 -0.60 -25.70 -6.64
N GLY A 16 -0.75 -24.90 -5.61
CA GLY A 16 0.28 -24.74 -4.60
C GLY A 16 1.41 -23.78 -4.98
N ARG A 17 1.28 -23.09 -6.10
CA ARG A 17 2.29 -22.13 -6.53
C ARG A 17 2.16 -20.83 -5.75
N LYS A 18 3.31 -20.29 -5.34
CA LYS A 18 3.33 -19.02 -4.66
C LYS A 18 2.97 -17.92 -5.65
N LEU A 19 1.96 -17.13 -5.30
CA LEU A 19 1.54 -16.01 -6.13
C LEU A 19 2.42 -14.80 -5.85
N THR A 20 2.88 -14.15 -6.93
CA THR A 20 3.55 -12.87 -6.82
C THR A 20 2.46 -11.84 -6.64
N GLY A 21 2.29 -11.37 -5.45
CA GLY A 21 1.20 -10.49 -5.17
C GLY A 21 1.64 -9.14 -4.66
N MET A 22 0.70 -8.51 -4.05
CA MET A 22 0.86 -7.20 -3.46
C MET A 22 1.81 -7.27 -2.26
N THR A 23 2.74 -6.33 -2.19
CA THR A 23 3.58 -6.19 -1.00
C THR A 23 2.79 -5.46 0.08
N LEU A 24 3.32 -5.47 1.31
CA LEU A 24 2.71 -4.70 2.40
C LEU A 24 2.66 -3.21 2.06
N ARG A 25 3.71 -2.70 1.42
CA ARG A 25 3.73 -1.31 1.01
C ARG A 25 2.59 -1.01 0.04
N ASP A 26 2.40 -1.88 -0.95
CA ASP A 26 1.32 -1.72 -1.91
C ASP A 26 -0.04 -1.83 -1.24
N TYR A 27 -0.19 -2.75 -0.30
CA TYR A 27 -1.43 -2.93 0.43
C TYR A 27 -1.78 -1.68 1.23
N PHE A 28 -0.82 -1.13 1.97
CA PHE A 28 -1.06 0.08 2.75
C PHE A 28 -1.34 1.27 1.85
N ALA A 29 -0.64 1.36 0.71
CA ALA A 29 -0.91 2.42 -0.25
C ALA A 29 -2.32 2.31 -0.82
N ALA A 30 -2.79 1.10 -1.10
CA ALA A 30 -4.15 0.89 -1.60
C ALA A 30 -5.19 1.32 -0.57
N LYS A 31 -4.96 0.99 0.69
CA LYS A 31 -5.87 1.42 1.77
C LYS A 31 -5.87 2.92 1.94
N ALA A 32 -4.69 3.53 1.88
CA ALA A 32 -4.59 4.99 1.95
C ALA A 32 -5.30 5.64 0.77
N MET A 33 -5.12 5.07 -0.43
CA MET A 33 -5.77 5.57 -1.63
C MET A 33 -7.29 5.55 -1.49
N THR A 34 -7.84 4.45 -0.97
CA THR A 34 -9.27 4.34 -0.74
C THR A 34 -9.76 5.47 0.16
N GLY A 35 -9.05 5.72 1.25
CA GLY A 35 -9.41 6.82 2.14
C GLY A 35 -9.30 8.18 1.49
N LEU A 36 -8.23 8.40 0.72
CA LEU A 36 -8.03 9.67 0.04
C LEU A 36 -9.11 9.93 -1.00
N LEU A 37 -9.50 8.90 -1.74
CA LEU A 37 -10.51 9.04 -2.79
C LEU A 37 -11.91 9.32 -2.23
N THR A 38 -12.15 8.99 -0.98
CA THR A 38 -13.42 9.33 -0.34
C THR A 38 -13.41 10.71 0.29
N ALA A 39 -12.25 11.34 0.41
CA ALA A 39 -12.13 12.67 0.97
C ALA A 39 -12.46 13.72 -0.10
N GLU A 40 -13.17 14.75 0.29
CA GLU A 40 -13.59 15.77 -0.66
C GLU A 40 -12.43 16.54 -1.28
N ILE A 41 -11.33 16.69 -0.54
CA ILE A 41 -10.19 17.46 -1.01
C ILE A 41 -9.47 16.80 -2.19
N VAL A 42 -9.67 15.52 -2.39
CA VAL A 42 -8.95 14.77 -3.42
C VAL A 42 -9.28 15.26 -4.83
N GLY A 43 -10.44 15.83 -5.02
CA GLY A 43 -10.83 16.37 -6.32
C GLY A 43 -9.94 17.50 -6.83
N GLU A 44 -9.11 18.06 -5.97
CA GLU A 44 -8.20 19.15 -6.33
C GLU A 44 -6.84 18.65 -6.79
N TYR A 45 -6.59 17.34 -6.72
CA TYR A 45 -5.29 16.78 -7.04
C TYR A 45 -5.37 15.84 -8.24
N SER A 46 -4.26 15.76 -8.98
CA SER A 46 -4.17 14.79 -10.07
C SER A 46 -4.10 13.38 -9.49
N ASN A 47 -4.40 12.39 -10.32
CA ASN A 47 -4.31 10.99 -9.90
C ASN A 47 -2.88 10.62 -9.50
N GLU A 48 -1.89 11.15 -10.22
CA GLU A 48 -0.49 10.91 -9.91
C GLU A 48 -0.12 11.47 -8.55
N HIS A 49 -0.65 12.63 -8.23
CA HIS A 49 -0.37 13.25 -6.93
C HIS A 49 -1.02 12.45 -5.80
N VAL A 50 -2.26 12.01 -6.01
CA VAL A 50 -2.95 11.18 -5.01
C VAL A 50 -2.21 9.87 -4.78
N ALA A 51 -1.75 9.23 -5.85
CA ALA A 51 -0.97 8.00 -5.74
C ALA A 51 0.33 8.23 -4.97
N GLU A 52 1.00 9.34 -5.23
CA GLU A 52 2.23 9.71 -4.52
C GLU A 52 1.97 9.88 -3.03
N ILE A 53 0.89 10.57 -2.67
CA ILE A 53 0.52 10.74 -1.27
C ILE A 53 0.23 9.38 -0.62
N ALA A 54 -0.46 8.51 -1.34
CA ALA A 54 -0.79 7.18 -0.82
C ALA A 54 0.48 6.39 -0.48
N TYR A 55 1.49 6.44 -1.33
CA TYR A 55 2.75 5.74 -1.06
C TYR A 55 3.55 6.39 0.06
N ARG A 56 3.49 7.70 0.19
CA ARG A 56 4.11 8.38 1.33
C ARG A 56 3.48 7.93 2.65
N ILE A 57 2.17 7.78 2.66
CA ILE A 57 1.45 7.28 3.84
C ILE A 57 1.86 5.82 4.11
N ALA A 58 1.94 5.02 3.05
CA ALA A 58 2.36 3.63 3.19
C ALA A 58 3.76 3.53 3.78
N ASP A 59 4.68 4.38 3.31
CA ASP A 59 6.04 4.40 3.84
C ASP A 59 6.07 4.79 5.30
N ALA A 60 5.26 5.76 5.70
CA ALA A 60 5.15 6.15 7.10
C ALA A 60 4.59 5.01 7.94
N MET A 61 3.62 4.28 7.42
CA MET A 61 3.05 3.13 8.13
C MET A 61 4.05 2.01 8.29
N MET A 62 4.85 1.74 7.25
CA MET A 62 5.90 0.74 7.33
C MET A 62 6.94 1.11 8.38
N LYS A 63 7.31 2.37 8.41
CA LYS A 63 8.27 2.87 9.40
C LYS A 63 7.71 2.74 10.81
N ALA A 64 6.47 3.14 11.02
CA ALA A 64 5.84 3.05 12.34
C ALA A 64 5.77 1.61 12.80
N ARG A 65 5.47 0.70 11.88
CA ARG A 65 5.41 -0.72 12.17
C ARG A 65 6.76 -1.25 12.63
N ASP A 66 7.84 -0.79 12.00
CA ASP A 66 9.19 -1.25 12.34
C ASP A 66 9.71 -0.68 13.65
N GLU A 67 9.11 0.37 14.15
CA GLU A 67 9.54 1.01 15.40
C GLU A 67 8.89 0.40 16.65
N VAL A 68 8.01 -0.55 16.48
CA VAL A 68 7.27 -1.16 17.59
C VAL A 68 8.06 -2.28 18.27
#